data_b798936f23acb3fbd45ab2161e58d0d5
#
_entry.id   b798936f23acb3fbd45ab2161e58d0d5
#
_cell.length_a   1.000
_cell.length_b   1.000
_cell.length_c   1.000
_cell.angle_alpha   90.00
_cell.angle_beta   90.00
_cell.angle_gamma   90.00
#
_symmetry.space_group_name_H-M   'P 1'
#
loop_
_entity.id
_entity.type
_entity.pdbx_description
1 polymer ?
#
loop_
_entity_poly.entity_id
_entity_poly.type
_entity_poly.pdbx_seq_one_letter_code
_entity_poly.pdbx_strand_id
1 'polypeptide(L)'
;MRRRFIIFALLFALVLFFAKAYYDTNTIEIKHYRIKGSPLAEALAGLKVAFLTDLHVRGMDVREKKILEMLSEEKPDLILLSGDYITFKGPYEPVTSFFHQLKAPRGIYAVFGNTEYSNENGSCVLCHHERSKNLKEKQIPIFLRNSALVFEVSHKKVNLVGVDDPVKEKSDLKRALKGLNPRHPTVLLAHSPEVFEEAASYGTDLILCGHNHGGQIFVTKYLWYVFPLDPVLDFLEGFFQKGKTLMYVSRGIGTSYLPFRLGVKPEITFFEFTNDRNEKIRISRMNPSTQSLVPSPQPLVNSTNSTDPTDSTNSSNPIISNHSPQMIFAGLSLSNLVETFDIFSVIRDKFVRRHSRNSNVLLDFESDEDLKLLNWECHKWFELSEENATSGKHSLKVSLPPGQYPGINFEKIKKNWSGASRFEMDVFNPSEETVRFHIRIDDHKSGWAYANRFDINFELKPGLNHISIPTDSIRTNIQRRPLNLRRIERMMVFIPNNSERRELYIDNLRLE
;
A
#
# COMPACT_ATOMS: atom_id res chain seq x y z
N MET A 1 6.84 24.22 45.44
CA MET A 1 7.03 22.74 45.40
C MET A 1 5.98 22.02 44.55
N ARG A 2 4.68 22.19 44.78
CA ARG A 2 3.59 21.48 44.07
C ARG A 2 3.67 21.60 42.51
N ARG A 3 3.91 22.79 41.98
CA ARG A 3 4.00 23.06 40.52
C ARG A 3 5.21 22.37 39.88
N ARG A 4 6.34 22.34 40.56
CA ARG A 4 7.57 21.64 40.07
C ARG A 4 7.37 20.12 40.07
N PHE A 5 6.67 19.58 41.07
CA PHE A 5 6.32 18.17 41.14
C PHE A 5 5.40 17.75 40.01
N ILE A 6 4.37 18.57 39.71
CA ILE A 6 3.44 18.31 38.60
C ILE A 6 4.20 18.32 37.26
N ILE A 7 5.08 19.29 37.03
CA ILE A 7 5.90 19.35 35.80
C ILE A 7 6.79 18.11 35.68
N PHE A 8 7.43 17.71 36.80
CA PHE A 8 8.27 16.51 36.80
C PHE A 8 7.46 15.24 36.52
N ALA A 9 6.30 15.09 37.12
CA ALA A 9 5.39 13.97 36.87
C ALA A 9 4.92 13.91 35.42
N LEU A 10 4.59 15.06 34.81
CA LEU A 10 4.22 15.13 33.39
C LEU A 10 5.39 14.78 32.47
N LEU A 11 6.58 15.28 32.74
CA LEU A 11 7.78 14.91 31.95
C LEU A 11 8.10 13.42 32.09
N PHE A 12 7.98 12.86 33.28
CA PHE A 12 8.18 11.44 33.50
C PHE A 12 7.14 10.60 32.75
N ALA A 13 5.86 10.99 32.81
CA ALA A 13 4.81 10.33 32.05
C ALA A 13 5.05 10.39 30.52
N LEU A 14 5.55 11.53 30.03
CA LEU A 14 5.91 11.71 28.63
C LEU A 14 7.06 10.77 28.22
N VAL A 15 8.08 10.64 29.06
CA VAL A 15 9.19 9.69 28.82
C VAL A 15 8.68 8.26 28.78
N LEU A 16 7.81 7.87 29.72
CA LEU A 16 7.20 6.53 29.70
C LEU A 16 6.34 6.29 28.46
N PHE A 17 5.61 7.30 28.01
CA PHE A 17 4.81 7.23 26.78
C PHE A 17 5.71 6.94 25.56
N PHE A 18 6.78 7.72 25.37
CA PHE A 18 7.69 7.51 24.24
C PHE A 18 8.46 6.19 24.34
N ALA A 19 8.88 5.79 25.53
CA ALA A 19 9.50 4.48 25.74
C ALA A 19 8.56 3.34 25.40
N LYS A 20 7.30 3.42 25.80
CA LYS A 20 6.27 2.43 25.44
C LYS A 20 5.97 2.43 23.94
N ALA A 21 5.83 3.59 23.33
CA ALA A 21 5.59 3.72 21.89
C ALA A 21 6.78 3.14 21.08
N TYR A 22 8.02 3.43 21.48
CA TYR A 22 9.23 2.86 20.89
C TYR A 22 9.24 1.32 21.02
N TYR A 23 8.95 0.80 22.21
CA TYR A 23 8.90 -0.64 22.45
C TYR A 23 7.86 -1.32 21.59
N ASP A 24 6.62 -0.78 21.54
CA ASP A 24 5.53 -1.37 20.76
C ASP A 24 5.79 -1.32 19.26
N THR A 25 6.47 -0.28 18.77
CA THR A 25 6.79 -0.11 17.34
C THR A 25 7.85 -1.12 16.88
N ASN A 26 8.83 -1.43 17.74
CA ASN A 26 9.99 -2.24 17.36
C ASN A 26 9.91 -3.71 17.84
N THR A 27 8.86 -4.07 18.59
CA THR A 27 8.64 -5.45 19.04
C THR A 27 7.69 -6.16 18.10
N ILE A 28 8.23 -6.91 17.14
CA ILE A 28 7.44 -7.69 16.19
C ILE A 28 6.92 -8.95 16.89
N GLU A 29 5.63 -9.17 16.81
CA GLU A 29 4.95 -10.37 17.32
C GLU A 29 4.84 -11.41 16.21
N ILE A 30 5.31 -12.62 16.47
CA ILE A 30 5.08 -13.75 15.58
C ILE A 30 3.77 -14.43 16.00
N LYS A 31 2.84 -14.58 15.04
CA LYS A 31 1.60 -15.31 15.24
C LYS A 31 1.61 -16.58 14.41
N HIS A 32 1.32 -17.70 15.05
CA HIS A 32 1.14 -18.98 14.37
C HIS A 32 -0.32 -19.42 14.48
N TYR A 33 -0.92 -19.71 13.33
CA TYR A 33 -2.28 -20.24 13.25
C TYR A 33 -2.31 -21.55 12.50
N ARG A 34 -3.04 -22.52 13.06
CA ARG A 34 -3.34 -23.78 12.38
C ARG A 34 -4.77 -23.74 11.87
N ILE A 35 -4.95 -23.94 10.58
CA ILE A 35 -6.25 -24.01 9.89
C ILE A 35 -6.52 -25.47 9.54
N LYS A 36 -7.71 -25.98 9.94
CA LYS A 36 -8.17 -27.33 9.68
C LYS A 36 -9.65 -27.38 9.33
N GLY A 37 -10.13 -28.52 8.88
CA GLY A 37 -11.56 -28.76 8.66
C GLY A 37 -12.13 -28.06 7.43
N SER A 38 -11.32 -27.73 6.42
CA SER A 38 -11.79 -27.16 5.15
C SER A 38 -11.10 -27.78 3.94
N PRO A 39 -11.73 -27.75 2.76
CA PRO A 39 -11.08 -28.18 1.52
C PRO A 39 -9.75 -27.46 1.25
N LEU A 40 -9.64 -26.17 1.64
CA LEU A 40 -8.40 -25.42 1.55
C LEU A 40 -7.32 -25.99 2.48
N ALA A 41 -7.67 -26.25 3.74
CA ALA A 41 -6.73 -26.83 4.71
C ALA A 41 -6.22 -28.21 4.26
N GLU A 42 -7.10 -29.00 3.66
CA GLU A 42 -6.71 -30.28 3.07
C GLU A 42 -5.81 -30.11 1.85
N ALA A 43 -6.07 -29.12 1.00
CA ALA A 43 -5.27 -28.86 -0.20
C ALA A 43 -3.89 -28.28 0.09
N LEU A 44 -3.76 -27.50 1.15
CA LEU A 44 -2.49 -26.87 1.59
C LEU A 44 -1.81 -27.66 2.74
N ALA A 45 -2.31 -28.83 3.09
CA ALA A 45 -1.79 -29.60 4.23
C ALA A 45 -0.28 -29.82 4.14
N GLY A 46 0.41 -29.54 5.23
CA GLY A 46 1.86 -29.64 5.34
C GLY A 46 2.63 -28.39 4.88
N LEU A 47 1.95 -27.37 4.35
CA LEU A 47 2.62 -26.11 4.03
C LEU A 47 2.64 -25.15 5.21
N LYS A 48 3.75 -24.42 5.32
CA LYS A 48 3.92 -23.27 6.19
C LYS A 48 3.93 -21.99 5.33
N VAL A 49 2.92 -21.16 5.50
CA VAL A 49 2.74 -19.94 4.73
C VAL A 49 3.02 -18.73 5.62
N ALA A 50 3.99 -17.89 5.25
CA ALA A 50 4.21 -16.61 5.91
C ALA A 50 3.36 -15.54 5.23
N PHE A 51 2.70 -14.71 6.03
CA PHE A 51 1.92 -13.58 5.57
C PHE A 51 2.43 -12.28 6.18
N LEU A 52 2.78 -11.32 5.32
CA LEU A 52 3.27 -10.01 5.68
C LEU A 52 2.50 -8.94 4.90
N THR A 53 2.28 -7.79 5.52
CA THR A 53 1.60 -6.64 4.91
C THR A 53 2.05 -5.34 5.56
N ASP A 54 1.78 -4.22 4.90
CA ASP A 54 2.03 -2.88 5.45
C ASP A 54 3.46 -2.73 5.97
N LEU A 55 4.44 -3.08 5.14
CA LEU A 55 5.86 -3.05 5.53
C LEU A 55 6.36 -1.63 5.75
N HIS A 56 5.94 -0.69 4.90
CA HIS A 56 6.35 0.72 4.90
C HIS A 56 7.85 0.87 5.11
N VAL A 57 8.64 0.17 4.30
CA VAL A 57 10.10 0.16 4.38
C VAL A 57 10.65 1.55 4.07
N ARG A 58 11.49 2.07 4.95
CA ARG A 58 12.20 3.36 4.79
C ARG A 58 13.68 3.17 4.52
N GLY A 59 14.26 2.10 5.07
CA GLY A 59 15.66 1.72 4.98
C GLY A 59 15.81 0.24 5.30
N MET A 60 16.98 -0.33 5.07
CA MET A 60 17.34 -1.68 5.51
C MET A 60 17.89 -1.64 6.94
N ASP A 61 17.02 -1.25 7.89
CA ASP A 61 17.36 -1.00 9.27
C ASP A 61 17.25 -2.27 10.14
N VAL A 62 17.31 -2.08 11.46
CA VAL A 62 17.22 -3.18 12.44
C VAL A 62 15.91 -3.96 12.30
N ARG A 63 14.81 -3.28 12.01
CA ARG A 63 13.50 -3.89 11.87
C ARG A 63 13.44 -4.84 10.65
N GLU A 64 13.88 -4.38 9.49
CA GLU A 64 13.89 -5.15 8.24
C GLU A 64 14.82 -6.37 8.35
N LYS A 65 16.02 -6.19 8.94
CA LYS A 65 16.94 -7.29 9.21
C LYS A 65 16.35 -8.33 10.15
N LYS A 66 15.67 -7.88 11.21
CA LYS A 66 14.99 -8.78 12.16
C LYS A 66 13.85 -9.57 11.51
N ILE A 67 13.08 -8.96 10.59
CA ILE A 67 12.07 -9.67 9.82
C ILE A 67 12.70 -10.78 8.98
N LEU A 68 13.81 -10.49 8.30
CA LEU A 68 14.53 -11.48 7.49
C LEU A 68 15.10 -12.63 8.34
N GLU A 69 15.63 -12.33 9.53
CA GLU A 69 16.06 -13.33 10.51
C GLU A 69 14.92 -14.23 10.92
N MET A 70 13.77 -13.66 11.36
CA MET A 70 12.57 -14.41 11.73
C MET A 70 12.07 -15.30 10.60
N LEU A 71 12.04 -14.80 9.36
CA LEU A 71 11.65 -15.60 8.19
C LEU A 71 12.65 -16.74 7.91
N SER A 72 13.96 -16.47 8.11
CA SER A 72 15.00 -17.49 7.95
C SER A 72 14.94 -18.59 9.00
N GLU A 73 14.56 -18.26 10.23
CA GLU A 73 14.34 -19.23 11.33
C GLU A 73 13.09 -20.06 11.11
N GLU A 74 12.00 -19.40 10.71
CA GLU A 74 10.69 -20.02 10.50
C GLU A 74 10.60 -20.86 9.23
N LYS A 75 11.44 -20.58 8.23
CA LYS A 75 11.54 -21.31 6.94
C LYS A 75 10.19 -21.57 6.28
N PRO A 76 9.44 -20.53 5.94
CA PRO A 76 8.16 -20.71 5.27
C PRO A 76 8.34 -21.33 3.88
N ASP A 77 7.41 -22.20 3.48
CA ASP A 77 7.36 -22.75 2.14
C ASP A 77 6.91 -21.72 1.10
N LEU A 78 6.03 -20.80 1.51
CA LEU A 78 5.39 -19.80 0.69
C LEU A 78 5.33 -18.47 1.45
N ILE A 79 5.62 -17.36 0.78
CA ILE A 79 5.46 -16.01 1.33
C ILE A 79 4.38 -15.29 0.53
N LEU A 80 3.40 -14.73 1.23
CA LEU A 80 2.31 -13.94 0.69
C LEU A 80 2.39 -12.51 1.23
N LEU A 81 2.33 -11.53 0.35
CA LEU A 81 2.50 -10.11 0.67
C LEU A 81 1.29 -9.31 0.19
N SER A 82 0.65 -8.53 1.06
CA SER A 82 -0.59 -7.83 0.70
C SER A 82 -0.52 -6.30 0.68
N GLY A 83 0.56 -5.74 0.13
CA GLY A 83 0.62 -4.31 -0.19
C GLY A 83 1.26 -3.43 0.88
N ASP A 84 1.36 -2.15 0.56
CA ASP A 84 1.96 -1.08 1.35
C ASP A 84 3.41 -1.37 1.76
N TYR A 85 4.25 -1.61 0.75
CA TYR A 85 5.67 -1.92 0.95
C TYR A 85 6.51 -0.67 1.15
N ILE A 86 6.17 0.42 0.46
CA ILE A 86 6.85 1.72 0.52
C ILE A 86 6.13 2.66 1.50
N THR A 87 6.84 3.67 1.99
CA THR A 87 6.21 4.79 2.68
C THR A 87 5.81 5.89 1.71
N PHE A 88 4.91 6.78 2.10
CA PHE A 88 4.47 7.92 1.27
C PHE A 88 5.61 8.82 0.76
N LYS A 89 6.76 8.82 1.43
CA LYS A 89 7.95 9.64 1.10
C LYS A 89 9.25 8.86 1.18
N GLY A 90 9.18 7.55 1.19
CA GLY A 90 10.36 6.69 1.33
C GLY A 90 11.04 6.40 -0.01
N PRO A 91 12.34 6.15 0.00
CA PRO A 91 13.05 5.67 -1.17
C PRO A 91 12.58 4.25 -1.54
N TYR A 92 12.70 3.93 -2.80
CA TYR A 92 12.27 2.64 -3.35
C TYR A 92 13.31 1.53 -3.16
N GLU A 93 14.58 1.88 -3.24
CA GLU A 93 15.70 0.94 -3.21
C GLU A 93 15.73 0.01 -1.98
N PRO A 94 15.39 0.47 -0.77
CA PRO A 94 15.29 -0.40 0.39
C PRO A 94 14.26 -1.52 0.26
N VAL A 95 13.11 -1.23 -0.38
CA VAL A 95 12.07 -2.24 -0.62
C VAL A 95 12.59 -3.32 -1.55
N THR A 96 13.27 -2.92 -2.63
CA THR A 96 13.88 -3.87 -3.57
C THR A 96 14.94 -4.71 -2.87
N SER A 97 15.80 -4.07 -2.07
CA SER A 97 16.82 -4.78 -1.28
C SER A 97 16.22 -5.76 -0.28
N PHE A 98 15.08 -5.42 0.31
CA PHE A 98 14.33 -6.30 1.19
C PHE A 98 13.77 -7.51 0.41
N PHE A 99 13.10 -7.26 -0.71
CA PHE A 99 12.51 -8.31 -1.54
C PHE A 99 13.54 -9.33 -2.04
N HIS A 100 14.73 -8.88 -2.46
CA HIS A 100 15.81 -9.76 -2.92
C HIS A 100 16.33 -10.71 -1.84
N GLN A 101 16.13 -10.40 -0.56
CA GLN A 101 16.56 -11.23 0.55
C GLN A 101 15.48 -12.22 1.02
N LEU A 102 14.23 -12.06 0.56
CA LEU A 102 13.17 -13.01 0.87
C LEU A 102 13.43 -14.35 0.19
N LYS A 103 13.15 -15.44 0.90
CA LYS A 103 13.33 -16.81 0.41
C LYS A 103 12.13 -17.67 0.79
N ALA A 104 11.52 -18.29 -0.22
CA ALA A 104 10.49 -19.30 -0.03
C ALA A 104 10.54 -20.30 -1.21
N PRO A 105 10.68 -21.60 -0.95
CA PRO A 105 10.90 -22.59 -2.02
C PRO A 105 9.71 -22.69 -3.00
N ARG A 106 8.51 -22.32 -2.58
CA ARG A 106 7.30 -22.35 -3.43
C ARG A 106 6.90 -20.99 -3.98
N GLY A 107 7.75 -19.98 -3.79
CA GLY A 107 7.57 -18.65 -4.35
C GLY A 107 7.12 -17.59 -3.36
N ILE A 108 7.15 -16.38 -3.85
CA ILE A 108 6.76 -15.16 -3.14
C ILE A 108 5.76 -14.44 -4.02
N TYR A 109 4.56 -14.23 -3.53
CA TYR A 109 3.48 -13.60 -4.28
C TYR A 109 2.99 -12.36 -3.55
N ALA A 110 2.63 -11.34 -4.31
CA ALA A 110 2.33 -10.02 -3.79
C ALA A 110 1.14 -9.38 -4.51
N VAL A 111 0.46 -8.47 -3.84
CA VAL A 111 -0.48 -7.52 -4.44
C VAL A 111 -0.07 -6.09 -4.09
N PHE A 112 -0.63 -5.10 -4.75
CA PHE A 112 -0.39 -3.71 -4.42
C PHE A 112 -1.33 -3.22 -3.33
N GLY A 113 -0.83 -2.28 -2.50
CA GLY A 113 -1.61 -1.45 -1.62
C GLY A 113 -1.70 -0.01 -2.13
N ASN A 114 -2.31 0.84 -1.36
CA ASN A 114 -2.53 2.23 -1.76
C ASN A 114 -1.25 3.08 -1.79
N THR A 115 -0.21 2.71 -1.04
CA THR A 115 1.06 3.45 -1.06
C THR A 115 1.87 3.19 -2.32
N GLU A 116 1.70 2.04 -2.99
CA GLU A 116 2.31 1.76 -4.30
C GLU A 116 1.78 2.69 -5.40
N TYR A 117 0.60 3.28 -5.20
CA TYR A 117 -0.01 4.30 -6.06
C TYR A 117 0.18 5.72 -5.57
N SER A 118 0.84 5.90 -4.44
CA SER A 118 1.15 7.21 -3.87
C SER A 118 2.39 7.77 -4.54
N ASN A 119 2.22 8.88 -5.27
CA ASN A 119 3.28 9.47 -6.07
C ASN A 119 4.01 10.64 -5.40
N GLU A 120 3.87 10.80 -4.11
CA GLU A 120 4.59 11.90 -3.44
C GLU A 120 6.11 11.82 -3.59
N ASN A 121 6.64 10.64 -3.96
CA ASN A 121 8.08 10.44 -4.24
C ASN A 121 8.35 9.86 -5.62
N GLY A 122 7.34 9.80 -6.45
CA GLY A 122 7.51 9.30 -7.78
C GLY A 122 8.09 7.89 -7.90
N SER A 123 7.94 7.06 -6.92
CA SER A 123 8.44 5.70 -6.97
C SER A 123 7.31 4.71 -7.25
N CYS A 124 7.46 3.92 -8.28
CA CYS A 124 6.61 2.79 -8.59
C CYS A 124 7.44 1.52 -8.43
N VAL A 125 6.99 0.62 -7.54
CA VAL A 125 7.67 -0.66 -7.28
C VAL A 125 7.86 -1.47 -8.58
N LEU A 126 6.86 -1.50 -9.45
CA LEU A 126 6.96 -2.19 -10.74
C LEU A 126 7.92 -1.53 -11.72
N CYS A 127 7.93 -0.19 -11.81
CA CYS A 127 8.75 0.51 -12.79
C CYS A 127 10.25 0.29 -12.58
N HIS A 128 10.67 0.29 -11.33
CA HIS A 128 12.07 -0.01 -10.98
C HIS A 128 12.40 -1.47 -11.25
N HIS A 129 11.45 -2.35 -11.01
CA HIS A 129 11.59 -3.77 -11.28
C HIS A 129 11.75 -4.06 -12.76
N GLU A 130 10.94 -3.46 -13.62
CA GLU A 130 11.03 -3.65 -15.07
C GLU A 130 12.31 -3.05 -15.69
N ARG A 131 12.92 -2.04 -15.04
CA ARG A 131 14.21 -1.46 -15.47
C ARG A 131 15.40 -2.38 -15.23
N SER A 132 15.32 -3.32 -14.30
CA SER A 132 16.41 -4.22 -14.03
C SER A 132 16.65 -5.16 -15.20
N LYS A 133 17.75 -4.93 -15.93
CA LYS A 133 18.21 -5.79 -17.04
C LYS A 133 18.80 -7.13 -16.56
N ASN A 134 18.89 -7.34 -15.27
CA ASN A 134 19.57 -8.49 -14.68
C ASN A 134 18.56 -9.63 -14.47
N LEU A 135 18.57 -10.61 -15.38
CA LEU A 135 17.73 -11.81 -15.30
C LEU A 135 17.95 -12.66 -14.04
N LYS A 136 19.03 -12.43 -13.28
CA LYS A 136 19.28 -13.04 -11.96
C LYS A 136 18.48 -12.40 -10.84
N GLU A 137 17.92 -11.22 -11.06
CA GLU A 137 17.04 -10.51 -10.10
C GLU A 137 15.59 -11.01 -10.12
N LYS A 138 15.32 -12.15 -10.72
CA LYS A 138 14.00 -12.82 -10.77
C LYS A 138 13.47 -13.33 -9.43
N GLN A 139 14.11 -13.01 -8.31
CA GLN A 139 13.62 -13.31 -6.95
C GLN A 139 12.78 -12.18 -6.34
N ILE A 140 12.23 -11.34 -7.16
CA ILE A 140 11.26 -10.33 -6.74
C ILE A 140 9.89 -10.99 -6.64
N PRO A 141 9.01 -10.57 -5.68
CA PRO A 141 7.66 -11.12 -5.59
C PRO A 141 6.94 -11.10 -6.94
N ILE A 142 6.23 -12.17 -7.26
CA ILE A 142 5.32 -12.18 -8.40
C ILE A 142 4.09 -11.37 -8.01
N PHE A 143 3.88 -10.24 -8.68
CA PHE A 143 2.73 -9.38 -8.42
C PHE A 143 1.49 -9.87 -9.15
N LEU A 144 0.45 -10.16 -8.37
CA LEU A 144 -0.87 -10.52 -8.87
C LEU A 144 -1.73 -9.25 -8.92
N ARG A 145 -2.00 -8.76 -10.13
CA ARG A 145 -2.81 -7.56 -10.36
C ARG A 145 -4.08 -7.94 -11.11
N ASN A 146 -5.19 -8.11 -10.37
CA ASN A 146 -6.45 -8.62 -10.91
C ASN A 146 -6.22 -9.88 -11.75
N SER A 147 -5.41 -10.78 -11.19
CA SER A 147 -4.95 -12.00 -11.85
C SER A 147 -4.79 -13.14 -10.85
N ALA A 148 -4.65 -14.34 -11.36
CA ALA A 148 -4.52 -15.52 -10.55
C ALA A 148 -3.59 -16.55 -11.19
N LEU A 149 -3.14 -17.48 -10.37
CA LEU A 149 -2.45 -18.69 -10.78
C LEU A 149 -3.03 -19.90 -10.06
N VAL A 150 -2.88 -21.06 -10.65
CA VAL A 150 -3.20 -22.34 -10.03
C VAL A 150 -1.94 -22.91 -9.41
N PHE A 151 -2.01 -23.12 -8.11
CA PHE A 151 -0.92 -23.64 -7.30
C PHE A 151 -1.18 -25.11 -6.97
N GLU A 152 -0.19 -25.98 -7.13
CA GLU A 152 -0.36 -27.41 -6.88
C GLU A 152 0.46 -27.87 -5.67
N VAL A 153 -0.20 -28.55 -4.75
CA VAL A 153 0.39 -29.14 -3.54
C VAL A 153 -0.08 -30.56 -3.43
N SER A 154 0.85 -31.53 -3.46
CA SER A 154 0.53 -32.97 -3.28
C SER A 154 -0.66 -33.41 -4.16
N HIS A 155 -0.63 -33.03 -5.44
CA HIS A 155 -1.67 -33.34 -6.44
C HIS A 155 -3.02 -32.61 -6.24
N LYS A 156 -3.13 -31.72 -5.29
CA LYS A 156 -4.29 -30.85 -5.10
C LYS A 156 -4.04 -29.46 -5.64
N LYS A 157 -5.03 -28.91 -6.31
CA LYS A 157 -4.95 -27.59 -6.93
C LYS A 157 -5.66 -26.54 -6.07
N VAL A 158 -5.02 -25.40 -5.90
CA VAL A 158 -5.53 -24.23 -5.20
C VAL A 158 -5.41 -23.02 -6.10
N ASN A 159 -6.45 -22.21 -6.19
CA ASN A 159 -6.40 -20.93 -6.86
C ASN A 159 -5.77 -19.91 -5.91
N LEU A 160 -4.64 -19.31 -6.30
CA LEU A 160 -4.08 -18.15 -5.65
C LEU A 160 -4.43 -16.92 -6.48
N VAL A 161 -5.28 -16.07 -5.94
CA VAL A 161 -5.86 -14.90 -6.61
C VAL A 161 -5.30 -13.65 -5.95
N GLY A 162 -4.95 -12.65 -6.75
CA GLY A 162 -4.58 -11.33 -6.25
C GLY A 162 -5.41 -10.26 -6.95
N VAL A 163 -6.00 -9.37 -6.17
CA VAL A 163 -6.62 -8.16 -6.69
C VAL A 163 -5.72 -6.96 -6.51
N ASP A 164 -5.84 -6.00 -7.41
CA ASP A 164 -5.19 -4.71 -7.29
C ASP A 164 -5.82 -3.89 -6.15
N ASP A 165 -5.27 -2.75 -5.80
CA ASP A 165 -5.68 -2.03 -4.59
C ASP A 165 -7.15 -1.61 -4.59
N PRO A 166 -7.96 -2.07 -3.60
CA PRO A 166 -9.36 -1.69 -3.48
C PRO A 166 -9.55 -0.22 -3.08
N VAL A 167 -8.69 0.32 -2.23
CA VAL A 167 -8.75 1.71 -1.73
C VAL A 167 -8.59 2.72 -2.86
N LYS A 168 -7.85 2.36 -3.91
CA LYS A 168 -7.70 3.16 -5.14
C LYS A 168 -8.70 2.76 -6.24
N GLU A 169 -9.73 1.98 -5.89
CA GLU A 169 -10.76 1.53 -6.82
C GLU A 169 -10.20 0.78 -8.05
N LYS A 170 -9.07 0.06 -7.85
CA LYS A 170 -8.39 -0.69 -8.92
C LYS A 170 -8.64 -2.19 -8.87
N SER A 171 -9.31 -2.68 -7.83
CA SER A 171 -9.65 -4.08 -7.68
C SER A 171 -10.70 -4.51 -8.71
N ASP A 172 -10.47 -5.65 -9.36
CA ASP A 172 -11.41 -6.31 -10.28
C ASP A 172 -11.37 -7.81 -9.99
N LEU A 173 -12.15 -8.22 -9.00
CA LEU A 173 -12.20 -9.61 -8.55
C LEU A 173 -12.82 -10.52 -9.63
N LYS A 174 -13.79 -10.02 -10.38
CA LYS A 174 -14.40 -10.76 -11.48
C LYS A 174 -13.38 -11.11 -12.56
N ARG A 175 -12.53 -10.16 -12.92
CA ARG A 175 -11.41 -10.37 -13.84
C ARG A 175 -10.39 -11.36 -13.27
N ALA A 176 -10.03 -11.21 -12.01
CA ALA A 176 -9.05 -12.07 -11.34
C ALA A 176 -9.49 -13.54 -11.28
N LEU A 177 -10.80 -13.78 -11.11
CA LEU A 177 -11.38 -15.13 -11.05
C LEU A 177 -11.68 -15.74 -12.42
N LYS A 178 -11.59 -14.96 -13.51
CA LYS A 178 -11.94 -15.43 -14.85
C LYS A 178 -11.09 -16.62 -15.29
N GLY A 179 -11.77 -17.70 -15.69
CA GLY A 179 -11.12 -18.92 -16.22
C GLY A 179 -10.59 -19.87 -15.15
N LEU A 180 -10.75 -19.57 -13.86
CA LEU A 180 -10.42 -20.48 -12.78
C LEU A 180 -11.47 -21.58 -12.62
N ASN A 181 -11.04 -22.73 -12.16
CA ASN A 181 -11.97 -23.80 -11.78
C ASN A 181 -12.57 -23.51 -10.39
N PRO A 182 -13.88 -23.28 -10.26
CA PRO A 182 -14.51 -22.92 -9.00
C PRO A 182 -14.54 -24.08 -7.97
N ARG A 183 -14.17 -25.31 -8.39
CA ARG A 183 -14.04 -26.46 -7.47
C ARG A 183 -12.72 -26.46 -6.72
N HIS A 184 -11.72 -25.70 -7.18
CA HIS A 184 -10.46 -25.57 -6.46
C HIS A 184 -10.67 -24.57 -5.32
N PRO A 185 -10.21 -24.89 -4.09
CA PRO A 185 -10.16 -23.92 -3.02
C PRO A 185 -9.41 -22.67 -3.44
N THR A 186 -9.86 -21.51 -2.96
CA THR A 186 -9.35 -20.21 -3.40
C THR A 186 -8.79 -19.41 -2.22
N VAL A 187 -7.53 -18.99 -2.33
CA VAL A 187 -6.89 -17.99 -1.48
C VAL A 187 -6.85 -16.68 -2.23
N LEU A 188 -7.40 -15.63 -1.65
CA LEU A 188 -7.38 -14.28 -2.19
C LEU A 188 -6.42 -13.39 -1.39
N LEU A 189 -5.49 -12.76 -2.08
CA LEU A 189 -4.70 -11.65 -1.56
C LEU A 189 -5.35 -10.33 -1.97
N ALA A 190 -5.58 -9.46 -1.01
CA ALA A 190 -6.02 -8.10 -1.21
C ALA A 190 -5.35 -7.20 -0.17
N HIS A 191 -5.13 -5.93 -0.48
CA HIS A 191 -4.56 -5.03 0.50
C HIS A 191 -5.57 -4.67 1.59
N SER A 192 -6.77 -4.25 1.21
CA SER A 192 -7.83 -3.79 2.12
C SER A 192 -8.93 -4.84 2.33
N PRO A 193 -9.54 -4.90 3.53
CA PRO A 193 -10.68 -5.75 3.82
C PRO A 193 -11.98 -5.39 3.07
N GLU A 194 -12.04 -4.27 2.36
CA GLU A 194 -13.20 -3.83 1.55
C GLU A 194 -13.70 -4.91 0.58
N VAL A 195 -12.82 -5.80 0.14
CA VAL A 195 -13.17 -6.91 -0.77
C VAL A 195 -14.01 -8.01 -0.13
N PHE A 196 -14.21 -7.99 1.20
CA PHE A 196 -14.76 -9.13 1.94
C PHE A 196 -16.15 -9.54 1.45
N GLU A 197 -17.06 -8.59 1.31
CA GLU A 197 -18.42 -8.85 0.88
C GLU A 197 -18.47 -9.44 -0.53
N GLU A 198 -17.75 -8.82 -1.46
CA GLU A 198 -17.67 -9.28 -2.84
C GLU A 198 -17.03 -10.67 -2.93
N ALA A 199 -15.89 -10.88 -2.28
CA ALA A 199 -15.17 -12.15 -2.29
C ALA A 199 -15.98 -13.30 -1.66
N ALA A 200 -16.74 -13.03 -0.61
CA ALA A 200 -17.65 -13.99 0.00
C ALA A 200 -18.77 -14.41 -0.97
N SER A 201 -19.29 -13.47 -1.78
CA SER A 201 -20.31 -13.77 -2.79
C SER A 201 -19.82 -14.72 -3.89
N TYR A 202 -18.52 -14.66 -4.22
CA TYR A 202 -17.85 -15.59 -5.14
C TYR A 202 -17.42 -16.91 -4.47
N GLY A 203 -17.61 -17.06 -3.17
CA GLY A 203 -17.30 -18.29 -2.45
C GLY A 203 -15.79 -18.51 -2.27
N THR A 204 -14.99 -17.45 -2.14
CA THR A 204 -13.58 -17.52 -1.74
C THR A 204 -13.43 -18.24 -0.39
N ASP A 205 -12.40 -19.08 -0.23
CA ASP A 205 -12.22 -19.85 1.01
C ASP A 205 -11.43 -19.08 2.07
N LEU A 206 -10.33 -18.39 1.67
CA LEU A 206 -9.49 -17.59 2.57
C LEU A 206 -9.11 -16.28 1.91
N ILE A 207 -9.28 -15.18 2.64
CA ILE A 207 -8.81 -13.85 2.26
C ILE A 207 -7.72 -13.42 3.24
N LEU A 208 -6.62 -12.89 2.72
CA LEU A 208 -5.52 -12.35 3.51
C LEU A 208 -5.34 -10.87 3.15
N CYS A 209 -5.48 -9.99 4.12
CA CYS A 209 -5.38 -8.54 3.94
C CYS A 209 -4.79 -7.81 5.15
N GLY A 210 -4.50 -6.52 4.99
CA GLY A 210 -3.94 -5.61 5.99
C GLY A 210 -4.64 -4.27 6.02
N HIS A 211 -3.91 -3.20 5.67
CA HIS A 211 -4.34 -1.81 5.51
C HIS A 211 -4.64 -1.05 6.82
N ASN A 212 -5.35 -1.64 7.75
CA ASN A 212 -5.85 -0.95 8.96
C ASN A 212 -4.83 -0.84 10.10
N HIS A 213 -3.66 -1.45 9.97
CA HIS A 213 -2.60 -1.46 10.99
C HIS A 213 -3.06 -1.87 12.40
N GLY A 214 -4.20 -2.56 12.54
CA GLY A 214 -4.85 -2.81 13.83
C GLY A 214 -5.28 -1.52 14.55
N GLY A 215 -5.47 -0.42 13.79
CA GLY A 215 -5.68 0.93 14.29
C GLY A 215 -4.42 1.65 14.75
N GLN A 216 -3.25 1.01 14.69
CA GLN A 216 -1.90 1.51 15.03
C GLN A 216 -1.75 2.03 16.48
N ILE A 217 -2.76 2.69 17.03
CA ILE A 217 -2.85 3.15 18.42
C ILE A 217 -4.08 2.51 19.06
N PHE A 218 -3.91 1.90 20.25
CA PHE A 218 -4.98 1.16 20.94
C PHE A 218 -6.27 1.97 21.12
N VAL A 219 -6.16 3.30 21.27
CA VAL A 219 -7.31 4.21 21.45
C VAL A 219 -8.21 4.25 20.20
N THR A 220 -7.65 4.01 19.01
CA THR A 220 -8.41 4.01 17.74
C THR A 220 -9.57 3.03 17.79
N LYS A 221 -9.37 1.87 18.37
CA LYS A 221 -10.41 0.84 18.55
C LYS A 221 -11.59 1.34 19.42
N TYR A 222 -11.30 2.12 20.46
CA TYR A 222 -12.33 2.68 21.35
C TYR A 222 -13.02 3.91 20.75
N LEU A 223 -12.25 4.78 20.06
CA LEU A 223 -12.81 5.95 19.38
C LEU A 223 -13.73 5.52 18.23
N TRP A 224 -13.39 4.44 17.53
CA TRP A 224 -14.24 3.86 16.49
C TRP A 224 -15.60 3.41 17.02
N TYR A 225 -15.63 2.80 18.19
CA TYR A 225 -16.89 2.40 18.84
C TYR A 225 -17.83 3.59 19.14
N VAL A 226 -17.25 4.76 19.37
CA VAL A 226 -17.99 5.99 19.71
C VAL A 226 -18.31 6.82 18.46
N PHE A 227 -17.44 6.79 17.48
CA PHE A 227 -17.53 7.59 16.24
C PHE A 227 -17.22 6.71 15.01
N PRO A 228 -18.19 5.93 14.51
CA PRO A 228 -17.99 5.09 13.32
C PRO A 228 -17.90 5.97 12.06
N LEU A 229 -16.68 6.35 11.66
CA LEU A 229 -16.42 7.26 10.55
C LEU A 229 -16.16 6.52 9.24
N ASP A 230 -15.71 5.26 9.30
CA ASP A 230 -15.32 4.48 8.13
C ASP A 230 -15.61 2.98 8.35
N PRO A 231 -16.49 2.35 7.55
CA PRO A 231 -16.84 0.92 7.68
C PRO A 231 -15.65 -0.05 7.57
N VAL A 232 -14.56 0.35 6.91
CA VAL A 232 -13.34 -0.48 6.78
C VAL A 232 -12.71 -0.76 8.13
N LEU A 233 -12.89 0.14 9.09
CA LEU A 233 -12.38 -0.02 10.46
C LEU A 233 -13.17 -1.03 11.30
N ASP A 234 -14.28 -1.55 10.82
CA ASP A 234 -14.97 -2.70 11.45
C ASP A 234 -14.08 -3.95 11.42
N PHE A 235 -13.10 -3.98 10.48
CA PHE A 235 -12.15 -5.07 10.28
C PHE A 235 -10.73 -4.65 10.68
N LEU A 236 -10.49 -4.30 11.95
CA LEU A 236 -9.18 -3.81 12.39
C LEU A 236 -8.09 -4.86 12.41
N GLU A 237 -8.37 -6.04 12.95
CA GLU A 237 -7.41 -7.15 13.07
C GLU A 237 -8.10 -8.49 13.34
N GLY A 238 -7.47 -9.59 12.95
CA GLY A 238 -7.90 -10.95 13.30
C GLY A 238 -8.76 -11.62 12.25
N PHE A 239 -9.54 -12.61 12.67
CA PHE A 239 -10.35 -13.41 11.77
C PHE A 239 -11.81 -12.95 11.73
N PHE A 240 -12.35 -12.91 10.52
CA PHE A 240 -13.75 -12.63 10.21
C PHE A 240 -14.28 -13.75 9.32
N GLN A 241 -15.56 -14.11 9.46
CA GLN A 241 -16.15 -15.20 8.69
C GLN A 241 -17.51 -14.80 8.14
N LYS A 242 -17.74 -15.08 6.86
CA LYS A 242 -19.04 -14.97 6.20
C LYS A 242 -19.30 -16.21 5.36
N GLY A 243 -20.31 -16.99 5.75
CA GLY A 243 -20.53 -18.29 5.16
C GLY A 243 -19.33 -19.22 5.31
N LYS A 244 -18.81 -19.73 4.18
CA LYS A 244 -17.56 -20.51 4.19
C LYS A 244 -16.29 -19.66 4.10
N THR A 245 -16.42 -18.40 3.74
CA THR A 245 -15.30 -17.49 3.52
C THR A 245 -14.73 -17.01 4.83
N LEU A 246 -13.43 -17.27 5.02
CA LEU A 246 -12.65 -16.78 6.14
C LEU A 246 -11.77 -15.62 5.67
N MET A 247 -11.76 -14.51 6.39
CA MET A 247 -10.84 -13.40 6.15
C MET A 247 -9.94 -13.21 7.36
N TYR A 248 -8.66 -13.01 7.13
CA TYR A 248 -7.69 -12.60 8.14
C TYR A 248 -7.16 -11.20 7.81
N VAL A 249 -7.31 -10.30 8.77
CA VAL A 249 -6.78 -8.94 8.70
C VAL A 249 -5.58 -8.83 9.63
N SER A 250 -4.41 -8.61 9.08
CA SER A 250 -3.18 -8.44 9.83
C SER A 250 -3.02 -6.99 10.31
N ARG A 251 -2.37 -6.83 11.46
CA ARG A 251 -1.94 -5.50 11.95
C ARG A 251 -0.78 -4.91 11.15
N GLY A 252 -0.20 -5.67 10.24
CA GLY A 252 0.95 -5.22 9.46
C GLY A 252 2.20 -4.95 10.30
N ILE A 253 3.26 -4.51 9.63
CA ILE A 253 4.60 -4.38 10.23
C ILE A 253 5.01 -2.92 10.42
N GLY A 254 4.82 -2.09 9.42
CA GLY A 254 5.23 -0.70 9.43
C GLY A 254 4.32 0.23 10.22
N THR A 255 4.49 1.49 9.96
CA THR A 255 3.65 2.56 10.49
C THR A 255 3.18 3.46 9.35
N SER A 256 1.94 3.94 9.43
CA SER A 256 1.34 4.84 8.46
C SER A 256 1.61 6.32 8.83
N TYR A 257 0.57 7.12 9.08
CA TYR A 257 0.67 8.55 9.33
C TYR A 257 1.52 8.95 10.55
N LEU A 258 1.48 8.16 11.62
CA LEU A 258 2.30 8.37 12.81
C LEU A 258 3.50 7.43 12.78
N PRO A 259 4.72 7.89 13.15
CA PRO A 259 5.93 7.08 13.09
C PRO A 259 6.07 6.09 14.27
N PHE A 260 4.99 5.81 14.98
CA PHE A 260 5.00 4.90 16.12
C PHE A 260 3.67 4.14 16.27
N ARG A 261 3.75 3.02 16.99
CA ARG A 261 2.61 2.22 17.44
C ARG A 261 2.49 2.32 18.95
N LEU A 262 1.26 2.25 19.49
CA LEU A 262 1.01 2.27 20.92
C LEU A 262 -0.09 1.28 21.28
N GLY A 263 0.27 0.21 22.01
CA GLY A 263 -0.65 -0.84 22.39
C GLY A 263 -1.03 -1.81 21.25
N VAL A 264 -0.48 -1.60 20.05
CA VAL A 264 -0.72 -2.42 18.85
C VAL A 264 0.63 -2.75 18.22
N LYS A 265 1.20 -3.90 18.56
CA LYS A 265 2.52 -4.33 18.03
C LYS A 265 2.43 -4.75 16.56
N PRO A 266 3.50 -4.56 15.79
CA PRO A 266 3.67 -5.18 14.48
C PRO A 266 3.56 -6.69 14.55
N GLU A 267 3.13 -7.35 13.47
CA GLU A 267 3.05 -8.80 13.44
C GLU A 267 3.51 -9.40 12.10
N ILE A 268 4.08 -10.60 12.21
CA ILE A 268 4.26 -11.54 11.10
C ILE A 268 3.38 -12.75 11.41
N THR A 269 2.59 -13.19 10.44
CA THR A 269 1.67 -14.31 10.65
C THR A 269 2.10 -15.52 9.85
N PHE A 270 2.14 -16.67 10.49
CA PHE A 270 2.38 -17.97 9.87
C PHE A 270 1.12 -18.82 9.93
N PHE A 271 0.74 -19.37 8.79
CA PHE A 271 -0.37 -20.32 8.68
C PHE A 271 0.18 -21.71 8.39
N GLU A 272 -0.26 -22.67 9.17
CA GLU A 272 -0.09 -24.10 8.94
C GLU A 272 -1.45 -24.73 8.63
N PHE A 273 -1.47 -25.63 7.67
CA PHE A 273 -2.68 -26.30 7.24
C PHE A 273 -2.58 -27.79 7.54
N THR A 274 -3.65 -28.37 8.07
CA THR A 274 -3.68 -29.80 8.42
C THR A 274 -4.90 -30.49 7.85
N ASN A 275 -4.69 -31.71 7.38
CA ASN A 275 -5.74 -32.57 6.82
C ASN A 275 -6.49 -33.30 7.97
N ASP A 276 -7.45 -32.60 8.57
CA ASP A 276 -8.33 -33.18 9.58
C ASP A 276 -9.77 -33.11 9.07
N ARG A 277 -10.26 -34.22 8.52
CA ARG A 277 -11.55 -34.30 7.80
C ARG A 277 -12.78 -34.27 8.70
N ASN A 278 -12.64 -34.45 9.99
CA ASN A 278 -13.78 -34.71 10.90
C ASN A 278 -14.28 -33.50 11.67
N GLU A 279 -13.81 -32.30 11.38
CA GLU A 279 -14.17 -31.13 12.18
C GLU A 279 -14.64 -29.93 11.33
N LYS A 280 -15.54 -29.13 11.89
CA LYS A 280 -15.83 -27.76 11.40
C LYS A 280 -14.54 -26.96 11.32
N ILE A 281 -14.47 -25.95 10.41
CA ILE A 281 -13.33 -25.05 10.30
C ILE A 281 -12.93 -24.59 11.70
N ARG A 282 -11.72 -24.96 12.13
CA ARG A 282 -11.14 -24.55 13.40
C ARG A 282 -9.82 -23.83 13.16
N ILE A 283 -9.67 -22.70 13.83
CA ILE A 283 -8.45 -21.90 13.87
C ILE A 283 -7.93 -21.98 15.29
N SER A 284 -6.71 -22.46 15.46
CA SER A 284 -6.02 -22.45 16.75
C SER A 284 -4.76 -21.60 16.66
N ARG A 285 -4.55 -20.72 17.65
CA ARG A 285 -3.28 -20.02 17.81
C ARG A 285 -2.28 -21.03 18.42
N MET A 286 -1.10 -21.16 17.80
CA MET A 286 -0.01 -21.97 18.33
C MET A 286 0.97 -21.06 19.07
N ASN A 287 1.32 -21.44 20.29
CA ASN A 287 2.42 -20.80 21.00
C ASN A 287 3.69 -21.65 20.82
N PRO A 288 4.81 -21.05 20.36
CA PRO A 288 6.05 -21.81 20.16
C PRO A 288 6.62 -22.42 21.47
N SER A 289 6.19 -21.92 22.62
CA SER A 289 6.79 -22.29 23.91
C SER A 289 5.85 -22.88 24.96
N THR A 290 4.56 -23.05 24.70
CA THR A 290 3.64 -23.73 25.62
C THR A 290 2.43 -24.30 24.89
N GLN A 291 2.25 -25.59 24.95
CA GLN A 291 0.96 -26.19 24.65
C GLN A 291 -0.05 -25.79 25.76
N SER A 292 -0.79 -24.73 25.52
CA SER A 292 -2.02 -24.49 26.26
C SER A 292 -3.03 -23.82 25.34
N LEU A 293 -4.13 -24.54 25.14
CA LEU A 293 -5.30 -24.06 24.42
C LEU A 293 -5.94 -22.90 25.20
N VAL A 294 -5.89 -21.70 24.66
CA VAL A 294 -6.72 -20.59 25.11
C VAL A 294 -7.64 -20.23 23.95
N PRO A 295 -8.95 -20.36 24.09
CA PRO A 295 -9.89 -19.93 23.05
C PRO A 295 -9.91 -18.40 22.97
N SER A 296 -9.89 -17.87 21.76
CA SER A 296 -10.24 -16.47 21.50
C SER A 296 -11.72 -16.23 21.89
N PRO A 297 -12.10 -15.02 22.32
CA PRO A 297 -13.47 -14.73 22.74
C PRO A 297 -14.43 -14.91 21.57
N GLN A 298 -15.33 -15.85 21.71
CA GLN A 298 -16.50 -16.04 20.85
C GLN A 298 -17.64 -15.11 21.30
N PRO A 299 -18.49 -14.64 20.42
CA PRO A 299 -19.78 -14.09 20.82
C PRO A 299 -20.64 -15.22 21.38
N LEU A 300 -21.27 -14.95 22.52
CA LEU A 300 -22.11 -15.83 23.30
C LEU A 300 -23.22 -16.50 22.48
N VAL A 301 -23.23 -17.81 22.42
CA VAL A 301 -24.45 -18.60 22.26
C VAL A 301 -24.46 -19.65 23.37
N ASN A 302 -25.48 -19.54 24.22
CA ASN A 302 -25.76 -20.44 25.35
C ASN A 302 -26.03 -21.87 24.88
N SER A 303 -25.43 -22.85 25.55
CA SER A 303 -26.15 -24.06 25.97
C SER A 303 -25.34 -24.90 26.97
N THR A 304 -26.02 -25.39 27.92
CA THR A 304 -25.81 -25.98 29.20
C THR A 304 -25.22 -27.44 29.21
N ASN A 305 -24.60 -27.75 30.34
CA ASN A 305 -24.43 -29.06 31.03
C ASN A 305 -23.38 -30.06 30.48
N SER A 306 -22.54 -30.73 31.23
CA SER A 306 -22.36 -31.11 32.63
C SER A 306 -21.19 -32.09 32.75
N THR A 307 -20.57 -32.10 33.91
CA THR A 307 -19.90 -33.19 34.67
C THR A 307 -18.43 -33.54 34.39
N ASP A 308 -17.66 -33.25 35.43
CA ASP A 308 -16.41 -33.81 35.95
C ASP A 308 -16.48 -35.33 36.25
N PRO A 309 -15.42 -36.05 36.75
CA PRO A 309 -14.16 -35.62 37.39
C PRO A 309 -12.91 -36.56 37.22
N THR A 310 -11.78 -36.11 37.84
CA THR A 310 -10.63 -36.88 38.43
C THR A 310 -9.60 -37.52 37.48
N ASP A 311 -8.30 -37.58 37.69
CA ASP A 311 -7.43 -37.65 38.87
C ASP A 311 -5.93 -37.48 38.51
N SER A 312 -5.18 -36.89 39.41
CA SER A 312 -3.85 -37.11 40.00
C SER A 312 -2.55 -37.35 39.21
N THR A 313 -1.54 -36.56 39.63
CA THR A 313 -0.14 -36.86 40.03
C THR A 313 0.93 -37.20 39.00
N ASN A 314 2.00 -36.49 38.91
CA ASN A 314 3.27 -36.51 39.62
C ASN A 314 4.40 -35.74 38.88
N SER A 315 5.04 -34.92 39.66
CA SER A 315 6.38 -34.38 39.71
C SER A 315 7.50 -34.91 38.81
N SER A 316 8.25 -33.99 38.20
CA SER A 316 9.71 -33.88 38.37
C SER A 316 10.24 -32.64 37.64
N ASN A 317 10.92 -31.76 38.40
CA ASN A 317 11.75 -30.67 37.89
C ASN A 317 13.04 -31.18 37.26
N PRO A 318 13.60 -30.48 36.31
CA PRO A 318 15.02 -30.11 36.43
C PRO A 318 15.35 -28.65 36.04
N ILE A 319 16.09 -28.08 36.93
CA ILE A 319 17.28 -27.20 36.78
C ILE A 319 17.17 -26.03 35.79
N ILE A 320 17.03 -24.85 36.40
CA ILE A 320 17.17 -23.53 35.83
C ILE A 320 18.68 -23.23 35.65
N SER A 321 19.14 -22.96 34.44
CA SER A 321 20.38 -22.24 34.20
C SER A 321 20.05 -20.77 33.93
N ASN A 322 20.48 -19.91 34.85
CA ASN A 322 20.42 -18.46 34.76
C ASN A 322 21.31 -17.96 33.63
N HIS A 323 20.73 -17.35 32.60
CA HIS A 323 21.42 -16.34 31.79
C HIS A 323 20.66 -15.03 31.89
N SER A 324 21.27 -14.07 32.59
CA SER A 324 20.86 -12.67 32.65
C SER A 324 20.96 -12.00 31.26
N PRO A 325 19.96 -11.25 30.80
CA PRO A 325 20.10 -10.47 29.60
C PRO A 325 20.94 -9.22 29.91
N GLN A 326 22.11 -9.13 29.30
CA GLN A 326 22.84 -7.87 29.23
C GLN A 326 22.07 -6.89 28.36
N MET A 327 21.60 -5.79 28.97
CA MET A 327 21.09 -4.62 28.26
C MET A 327 22.25 -3.92 27.55
N ILE A 328 22.31 -4.09 26.24
CA ILE A 328 23.18 -3.27 25.38
C ILE A 328 22.40 -1.97 25.10
N PHE A 329 22.78 -0.89 25.76
CA PHE A 329 22.40 0.47 25.35
C PHE A 329 23.20 0.81 24.07
N ALA A 330 22.62 0.52 22.90
CA ALA A 330 23.11 1.07 21.64
C ALA A 330 22.73 2.55 21.60
N GLY A 331 23.72 3.42 21.40
CA GLY A 331 23.64 4.87 21.50
C GLY A 331 22.53 5.48 20.65
N LEU A 332 21.60 6.15 21.30
CA LEU A 332 20.65 7.07 20.71
C LEU A 332 21.42 8.35 20.33
N SER A 333 21.68 8.52 19.04
CA SER A 333 22.10 9.83 18.52
C SER A 333 20.88 10.74 18.46
N LEU A 334 20.98 11.94 19.03
CA LEU A 334 19.93 12.99 18.96
C LEU A 334 19.57 13.36 17.50
N SER A 335 20.47 13.12 16.54
CA SER A 335 20.21 13.33 15.11
C SER A 335 19.08 12.46 14.58
N ASN A 336 18.96 11.20 15.03
CA ASN A 336 17.89 10.29 14.58
C ASN A 336 16.50 10.64 15.14
N LEU A 337 16.45 11.39 16.25
CA LEU A 337 15.19 11.90 16.82
C LEU A 337 14.69 13.14 16.08
N VAL A 338 15.58 13.98 15.55
CA VAL A 338 15.23 15.20 14.83
C VAL A 338 14.72 14.87 13.41
N GLU A 339 15.25 13.84 12.76
CA GLU A 339 14.76 13.40 11.43
C GLU A 339 13.38 12.74 11.49
N THR A 340 12.96 12.24 12.65
CA THR A 340 11.65 11.55 12.81
C THR A 340 10.48 12.53 12.99
N PHE A 341 10.75 13.79 13.34
CA PHE A 341 9.74 14.83 13.56
C PHE A 341 9.91 15.97 12.56
N ASP A 342 9.73 15.71 11.26
CA ASP A 342 9.75 16.79 10.27
C ASP A 342 8.40 17.55 10.22
N ILE A 343 7.96 18.04 11.38
CA ILE A 343 6.87 19.02 11.49
C ILE A 343 7.23 20.32 10.74
N PHE A 344 8.52 20.63 10.66
CA PHE A 344 9.00 21.82 9.94
C PHE A 344 8.89 21.70 8.43
N SER A 345 9.00 20.49 7.85
CA SER A 345 8.75 20.31 6.41
C SER A 345 7.29 20.58 6.07
N VAL A 346 6.36 20.09 6.88
CA VAL A 346 4.91 20.34 6.68
C VAL A 346 4.57 21.83 6.83
N ILE A 347 5.24 22.54 7.74
CA ILE A 347 5.08 24.00 7.92
C ILE A 347 5.77 24.75 6.79
N ARG A 348 6.98 24.35 6.40
CA ARG A 348 7.72 24.92 5.26
C ARG A 348 6.93 24.73 3.96
N ASP A 349 6.40 23.54 3.69
CA ASP A 349 5.60 23.26 2.50
C ASP A 349 4.30 24.09 2.46
N LYS A 350 3.70 24.38 3.61
CA LYS A 350 2.60 25.34 3.71
C LYS A 350 3.04 26.78 3.44
N PHE A 351 4.26 27.14 3.81
CA PHE A 351 4.78 28.50 3.63
C PHE A 351 5.24 28.76 2.19
N VAL A 352 5.90 27.79 1.55
CA VAL A 352 6.31 27.85 0.13
C VAL A 352 5.07 27.88 -0.78
N ARG A 353 4.04 27.07 -0.50
CA ARG A 353 2.75 27.12 -1.21
C ARG A 353 2.03 28.49 -1.12
N ARG A 354 2.35 29.31 -0.14
CA ARG A 354 1.73 30.63 0.03
C ARG A 354 2.32 31.69 -0.91
N HIS A 355 3.57 31.54 -1.34
CA HIS A 355 4.25 32.49 -2.23
C HIS A 355 3.96 32.23 -3.72
N SER A 356 3.67 30.99 -4.13
CA SER A 356 3.29 30.64 -5.51
C SER A 356 1.83 30.96 -5.88
N ARG A 357 0.99 31.37 -4.93
CA ARG A 357 -0.46 31.55 -5.16
C ARG A 357 -0.85 32.71 -6.08
N ASN A 358 0.05 33.60 -6.42
CA ASN A 358 -0.22 34.78 -7.24
C ASN A 358 0.39 34.74 -8.65
N SER A 359 1.12 33.70 -9.04
CA SER A 359 1.64 33.60 -10.40
C SER A 359 0.63 32.93 -11.33
N ASN A 360 0.58 33.38 -12.58
CA ASN A 360 -0.17 32.71 -13.64
C ASN A 360 0.50 31.44 -14.13
N VAL A 361 1.74 31.18 -13.71
CA VAL A 361 2.47 29.95 -13.99
C VAL A 361 1.90 28.84 -13.12
N LEU A 362 1.52 27.74 -13.75
CA LEU A 362 1.07 26.52 -13.09
C LEU A 362 2.24 25.62 -12.75
N LEU A 363 3.16 25.41 -13.71
CA LEU A 363 4.38 24.60 -13.61
C LEU A 363 5.40 25.10 -14.66
N ASP A 364 6.62 25.30 -14.25
CA ASP A 364 7.76 25.68 -15.11
C ASP A 364 8.94 24.70 -15.02
N PHE A 365 8.80 23.66 -14.20
CA PHE A 365 9.77 22.57 -14.01
C PHE A 365 11.19 22.99 -13.64
N GLU A 366 11.33 24.13 -12.98
CA GLU A 366 12.63 24.65 -12.56
C GLU A 366 13.18 24.00 -11.27
N SER A 367 12.39 23.13 -10.63
CA SER A 367 12.80 22.45 -9.41
C SER A 367 12.25 21.02 -9.29
N ASP A 368 12.96 20.17 -8.54
CA ASP A 368 12.48 18.84 -8.17
C ASP A 368 11.15 18.85 -7.39
N GLU A 369 10.78 19.99 -6.79
CA GLU A 369 9.50 20.15 -6.10
C GLU A 369 8.33 20.11 -7.10
N ASP A 370 8.52 20.52 -8.35
CA ASP A 370 7.50 20.46 -9.38
C ASP A 370 7.19 19.02 -9.78
N LEU A 371 8.19 18.14 -9.74
CA LEU A 371 7.97 16.71 -9.98
C LEU A 371 7.05 16.06 -8.92
N LYS A 372 7.00 16.62 -7.71
CA LYS A 372 6.11 16.15 -6.65
C LYS A 372 4.65 16.51 -6.85
N LEU A 373 4.37 17.38 -7.80
CA LEU A 373 3.01 17.79 -8.18
C LEU A 373 2.41 16.90 -9.26
N LEU A 374 3.22 15.99 -9.82
CA LEU A 374 2.82 15.05 -10.84
C LEU A 374 2.40 13.72 -10.20
N ASN A 375 1.41 13.08 -10.79
CA ASN A 375 0.95 11.75 -10.43
C ASN A 375 0.87 10.86 -11.67
N TRP A 376 1.37 9.61 -11.53
CA TRP A 376 1.29 8.61 -12.56
C TRP A 376 0.91 7.25 -11.96
N GLU A 377 0.03 6.52 -12.60
CA GLU A 377 -0.58 5.31 -12.06
C GLU A 377 0.30 4.06 -12.08
N CYS A 378 1.46 4.04 -12.55
CA CYS A 378 2.43 2.94 -12.57
C CYS A 378 3.52 3.22 -13.54
N HIS A 379 4.59 3.20 -13.72
CA HIS A 379 5.58 3.46 -14.78
C HIS A 379 5.98 4.91 -14.85
N LYS A 380 6.67 5.35 -13.84
CA LYS A 380 7.19 6.71 -13.81
C LYS A 380 8.39 6.86 -14.70
N TRP A 381 8.20 7.60 -15.77
CA TRP A 381 9.23 7.88 -16.75
C TRP A 381 9.31 9.38 -17.00
N PHE A 382 9.60 10.17 -15.97
CA PHE A 382 9.83 11.59 -16.12
C PHE A 382 10.95 12.09 -15.21
N GLU A 383 11.66 13.07 -15.69
CA GLU A 383 12.79 13.70 -15.01
C GLU A 383 12.89 15.16 -15.47
N LEU A 384 13.56 16.00 -14.70
CA LEU A 384 13.97 17.32 -15.17
C LEU A 384 15.09 17.16 -16.20
N SER A 385 15.02 17.95 -17.26
CA SER A 385 15.99 17.96 -18.34
C SER A 385 16.34 19.40 -18.74
N GLU A 386 17.60 19.66 -19.02
CA GLU A 386 18.02 20.93 -19.61
C GLU A 386 17.71 21.02 -21.12
N GLU A 387 17.23 19.92 -21.71
CA GLU A 387 16.85 19.87 -23.12
C GLU A 387 15.43 20.43 -23.32
N ASN A 388 15.24 21.15 -24.44
CA ASN A 388 13.94 21.65 -24.90
C ASN A 388 13.14 22.47 -23.88
N ALA A 389 13.83 23.17 -22.98
CA ALA A 389 13.22 24.14 -22.09
C ALA A 389 12.71 25.36 -22.90
N THR A 390 11.48 25.79 -22.67
CA THR A 390 10.86 26.95 -23.29
C THR A 390 10.68 28.09 -22.29
N SER A 391 10.76 27.78 -21.00
CA SER A 391 10.79 28.70 -19.88
C SER A 391 11.91 28.32 -18.94
N GLY A 392 12.73 29.25 -18.47
CA GLY A 392 13.82 28.98 -17.54
C GLY A 392 14.95 28.12 -18.12
N LYS A 393 15.37 27.10 -17.36
CA LYS A 393 16.50 26.20 -17.69
C LYS A 393 16.14 24.75 -17.91
N HIS A 394 14.98 24.33 -17.40
CA HIS A 394 14.59 22.94 -17.41
C HIS A 394 13.22 22.73 -18.05
N SER A 395 13.01 21.56 -18.57
CA SER A 395 11.73 21.04 -19.01
C SER A 395 11.44 19.70 -18.32
N LEU A 396 10.21 19.25 -18.36
CA LEU A 396 9.83 17.90 -17.95
C LEU A 396 10.05 16.93 -19.11
N LYS A 397 11.10 16.14 -19.07
CA LYS A 397 11.27 14.99 -19.97
C LYS A 397 10.38 13.84 -19.53
N VAL A 398 9.55 13.32 -20.45
CA VAL A 398 8.58 12.27 -20.21
C VAL A 398 8.83 11.12 -21.17
N SER A 399 9.01 9.90 -20.67
CA SER A 399 9.15 8.70 -21.46
C SER A 399 7.92 7.81 -21.28
N LEU A 400 7.00 7.86 -22.22
CA LEU A 400 5.70 7.18 -22.19
C LEU A 400 5.82 5.73 -22.70
N PRO A 401 5.51 4.71 -21.90
CA PRO A 401 5.57 3.32 -22.32
C PRO A 401 4.47 2.95 -23.32
N PRO A 402 4.58 1.80 -24.02
CA PRO A 402 3.43 1.24 -24.72
C PRO A 402 2.26 1.01 -23.78
N GLY A 403 1.04 1.28 -24.25
CA GLY A 403 -0.16 1.12 -23.46
C GLY A 403 -1.38 1.79 -24.05
N GLN A 404 -2.56 1.53 -23.45
CA GLN A 404 -3.80 2.07 -23.96
C GLN A 404 -3.93 3.59 -23.72
N TYR A 405 -3.48 4.09 -22.56
CA TYR A 405 -3.54 5.50 -22.19
C TYR A 405 -2.33 5.93 -21.33
N PRO A 406 -1.07 5.72 -21.79
CA PRO A 406 0.07 6.20 -21.04
C PRO A 406 0.07 7.73 -20.97
N GLY A 407 0.22 8.29 -19.78
CA GLY A 407 0.12 9.75 -19.58
C GLY A 407 0.57 10.21 -18.18
N ILE A 408 0.54 11.50 -17.92
CA ILE A 408 0.85 12.14 -16.64
C ILE A 408 -0.38 12.84 -16.10
N ASN A 409 -0.53 12.80 -14.78
CA ASN A 409 -1.58 13.47 -14.06
C ASN A 409 -1.03 14.61 -13.21
N PHE A 410 -1.63 15.79 -13.34
CA PHE A 410 -1.31 17.00 -12.60
C PHE A 410 -2.41 17.26 -11.55
N GLU A 411 -2.33 16.63 -10.39
CA GLU A 411 -3.37 16.72 -9.36
C GLU A 411 -3.20 17.90 -8.40
N LYS A 412 -1.97 18.32 -8.18
CA LYS A 412 -1.62 19.32 -7.16
C LYS A 412 -1.40 20.72 -7.72
N ILE A 413 -1.76 20.97 -8.97
CA ILE A 413 -1.68 22.31 -9.58
C ILE A 413 -2.71 23.27 -9.01
N LYS A 414 -2.59 24.55 -9.33
CA LYS A 414 -3.55 25.61 -8.95
C LYS A 414 -4.97 25.21 -9.34
N LYS A 415 -5.87 25.11 -8.37
CA LYS A 415 -7.24 24.66 -8.56
C LYS A 415 -8.20 25.71 -9.12
N ASN A 416 -7.88 26.98 -8.97
CA ASN A 416 -8.71 28.09 -9.42
C ASN A 416 -8.14 28.71 -10.71
N TRP A 417 -8.81 28.43 -11.83
CA TRP A 417 -8.52 28.97 -13.16
C TRP A 417 -9.50 30.08 -13.57
N SER A 418 -10.44 30.46 -12.68
CA SER A 418 -11.38 31.53 -12.97
C SER A 418 -10.63 32.88 -13.10
N GLY A 419 -10.89 33.62 -14.13
CA GLY A 419 -10.18 34.89 -14.44
C GLY A 419 -9.08 34.76 -15.47
N ALA A 420 -8.69 33.52 -15.84
CA ALA A 420 -7.82 33.30 -16.99
C ALA A 420 -8.62 33.18 -18.26
N SER A 421 -8.13 33.77 -19.35
CA SER A 421 -8.72 33.68 -20.68
C SER A 421 -8.29 32.39 -21.40
N ARG A 422 -7.09 31.90 -21.11
CA ARG A 422 -6.49 30.73 -21.76
C ARG A 422 -5.67 29.91 -20.79
N PHE A 423 -5.61 28.60 -21.08
CA PHE A 423 -4.59 27.66 -20.57
C PHE A 423 -3.57 27.44 -21.69
N GLU A 424 -2.31 27.48 -21.35
CA GLU A 424 -1.21 27.30 -22.30
C GLU A 424 -0.14 26.34 -21.76
N MET A 425 0.49 25.63 -22.69
CA MET A 425 1.64 24.76 -22.43
C MET A 425 2.45 24.53 -23.69
N ASP A 426 3.73 24.28 -23.52
CA ASP A 426 4.64 23.92 -24.58
C ASP A 426 4.98 22.42 -24.53
N VAL A 427 4.92 21.75 -25.69
CA VAL A 427 5.27 20.34 -25.82
C VAL A 427 6.22 20.16 -26.99
N PHE A 428 7.42 19.63 -26.72
CA PHE A 428 8.37 19.28 -27.74
C PHE A 428 8.30 17.79 -28.06
N ASN A 429 8.08 17.46 -29.31
CA ASN A 429 8.08 16.11 -29.85
C ASN A 429 9.42 15.82 -30.55
N PRO A 430 10.31 15.01 -29.95
CA PRO A 430 11.63 14.71 -30.54
C PRO A 430 11.59 13.72 -31.71
N SER A 431 10.43 13.08 -31.94
CA SER A 431 10.30 12.10 -33.03
C SER A 431 10.04 12.79 -34.36
N GLU A 432 10.33 12.09 -35.46
CA GLU A 432 10.01 12.56 -36.81
C GLU A 432 8.54 12.34 -37.18
N GLU A 433 7.77 11.62 -36.34
CA GLU A 433 6.37 11.33 -36.57
C GLU A 433 5.45 12.31 -35.83
N THR A 434 4.26 12.54 -36.39
CA THR A 434 3.18 13.23 -35.69
C THR A 434 2.59 12.33 -34.60
N VAL A 435 2.49 12.85 -33.38
CA VAL A 435 2.01 12.11 -32.22
C VAL A 435 0.65 12.63 -31.78
N ARG A 436 -0.36 11.75 -31.68
CA ARG A 436 -1.65 12.12 -31.11
C ARG A 436 -1.53 12.27 -29.60
N PHE A 437 -1.89 13.44 -29.09
CA PHE A 437 -1.73 13.84 -27.70
C PHE A 437 -3.06 14.35 -27.14
N HIS A 438 -3.44 13.90 -25.97
CA HIS A 438 -4.69 14.28 -25.33
C HIS A 438 -4.44 15.07 -24.05
N ILE A 439 -5.30 16.07 -23.82
CA ILE A 439 -5.41 16.79 -22.56
C ILE A 439 -6.80 16.56 -22.00
N ARG A 440 -6.86 16.04 -20.80
CA ARG A 440 -8.06 15.86 -20.00
C ARG A 440 -8.06 16.82 -18.82
N ILE A 441 -9.20 17.48 -18.58
CA ILE A 441 -9.41 18.36 -17.42
C ILE A 441 -10.69 17.93 -16.71
N ASP A 442 -10.61 17.77 -15.40
CA ASP A 442 -11.73 17.41 -14.54
C ASP A 442 -11.97 18.50 -13.49
N ASP A 443 -13.25 18.84 -13.25
CA ASP A 443 -13.69 19.63 -12.09
C ASP A 443 -14.25 18.69 -10.99
N HIS A 444 -14.58 19.24 -9.83
CA HIS A 444 -15.15 18.52 -8.68
C HIS A 444 -16.46 17.74 -8.98
N LYS A 445 -17.10 17.95 -10.14
CA LYS A 445 -18.31 17.26 -10.59
C LYS A 445 -18.04 16.24 -11.67
N SER A 446 -16.82 16.16 -12.19
CA SER A 446 -16.51 15.32 -13.35
C SER A 446 -16.54 13.84 -13.03
N GLY A 447 -16.13 13.43 -11.83
CA GLY A 447 -15.99 12.01 -11.48
C GLY A 447 -15.14 11.26 -12.51
N TRP A 448 -15.40 9.96 -12.68
CA TRP A 448 -14.64 9.10 -13.62
C TRP A 448 -15.31 8.98 -15.01
N ALA A 449 -16.55 9.42 -15.15
CA ALA A 449 -17.32 9.23 -16.38
C ALA A 449 -16.80 10.10 -17.53
N TYR A 450 -16.59 9.50 -18.69
CA TYR A 450 -16.17 10.19 -19.91
C TYR A 450 -17.10 11.36 -20.28
N ALA A 451 -18.41 11.19 -20.07
CA ALA A 451 -19.40 12.20 -20.38
C ALA A 451 -19.23 13.52 -19.60
N ASN A 452 -18.68 13.46 -18.40
CA ASN A 452 -18.62 14.57 -17.44
C ASN A 452 -17.26 15.28 -17.36
N ARG A 453 -16.31 14.93 -18.23
CA ARG A 453 -14.96 15.51 -18.26
C ARG A 453 -14.73 16.28 -19.54
N PHE A 454 -13.79 17.20 -19.53
CA PHE A 454 -13.25 17.80 -20.74
C PHE A 454 -12.09 16.92 -21.26
N ASP A 455 -12.09 16.63 -22.55
CA ASP A 455 -11.05 15.86 -23.23
C ASP A 455 -10.87 16.42 -24.64
N ILE A 456 -9.66 16.82 -24.98
CA ILE A 456 -9.31 17.39 -26.28
C ILE A 456 -8.05 16.72 -26.81
N ASN A 457 -7.97 16.51 -28.11
CA ASN A 457 -6.82 15.95 -28.78
C ASN A 457 -6.05 16.99 -29.58
N PHE A 458 -4.74 16.79 -29.65
CA PHE A 458 -3.81 17.55 -30.47
C PHE A 458 -2.96 16.59 -31.30
N GLU A 459 -2.51 17.05 -32.44
CA GLU A 459 -1.49 16.37 -33.26
C GLU A 459 -0.17 17.12 -33.07
N LEU A 460 0.71 16.55 -32.24
CA LEU A 460 2.05 17.10 -32.02
C LEU A 460 2.93 16.81 -33.23
N LYS A 461 3.26 17.84 -33.99
CA LYS A 461 4.24 17.74 -35.07
C LYS A 461 5.66 17.57 -34.50
N PRO A 462 6.60 17.03 -35.28
CA PRO A 462 8.01 17.07 -34.91
C PRO A 462 8.46 18.46 -34.49
N GLY A 463 9.23 18.53 -33.39
CA GLY A 463 9.69 19.78 -32.80
C GLY A 463 8.73 20.40 -31.79
N LEU A 464 8.82 21.71 -31.61
CA LEU A 464 8.05 22.48 -30.62
C LEU A 464 6.60 22.69 -31.06
N ASN A 465 5.66 22.35 -30.16
CA ASN A 465 4.24 22.60 -30.32
C ASN A 465 3.75 23.48 -29.17
N HIS A 466 3.12 24.58 -29.52
CA HIS A 466 2.48 25.45 -28.55
C HIS A 466 0.99 25.15 -28.47
N ILE A 467 0.52 24.71 -27.30
CA ILE A 467 -0.88 24.33 -27.03
C ILE A 467 -1.55 25.48 -26.31
N SER A 468 -2.69 25.92 -26.82
CA SER A 468 -3.47 27.00 -26.25
C SER A 468 -4.96 26.66 -26.26
N ILE A 469 -5.58 26.64 -25.09
CA ILE A 469 -6.99 26.29 -24.89
C ILE A 469 -7.73 27.47 -24.26
N PRO A 470 -8.69 28.10 -24.97
CA PRO A 470 -9.55 29.10 -24.37
C PRO A 470 -10.34 28.53 -23.19
N THR A 471 -10.34 29.19 -22.04
CA THR A 471 -10.99 28.66 -20.82
C THR A 471 -12.51 28.59 -20.94
N ASP A 472 -13.13 29.43 -21.75
CA ASP A 472 -14.57 29.39 -22.04
C ASP A 472 -14.97 28.18 -22.88
N SER A 473 -14.01 27.59 -23.63
CA SER A 473 -14.21 26.34 -24.39
C SER A 473 -14.15 25.07 -23.55
N ILE A 474 -13.70 25.15 -22.30
CA ILE A 474 -13.55 23.99 -21.43
C ILE A 474 -14.92 23.50 -20.95
N ARG A 475 -15.49 22.54 -21.69
CA ARG A 475 -16.82 21.96 -21.46
C ARG A 475 -16.76 20.44 -21.47
N THR A 476 -17.66 19.80 -20.74
CA THR A 476 -17.74 18.32 -20.74
C THR A 476 -18.03 17.77 -22.14
N ASN A 477 -17.52 16.56 -22.40
CA ASN A 477 -17.55 15.96 -23.74
C ASN A 477 -18.96 15.75 -24.32
N ILE A 478 -19.89 15.23 -23.54
CA ILE A 478 -21.23 14.88 -24.01
C ILE A 478 -22.25 15.95 -23.63
N GLN A 479 -22.31 16.31 -22.36
CA GLN A 479 -23.32 17.24 -21.85
C GLN A 479 -23.05 18.71 -22.17
N ARG A 480 -21.84 19.02 -22.66
CA ARG A 480 -21.41 20.39 -22.95
C ARG A 480 -21.54 21.37 -21.76
N ARG A 481 -21.63 20.83 -20.54
CA ARG A 481 -21.60 21.62 -19.31
C ARG A 481 -20.26 22.36 -19.20
N PRO A 482 -20.22 23.67 -18.93
CA PRO A 482 -18.96 24.33 -18.64
C PRO A 482 -18.38 23.76 -17.34
N LEU A 483 -17.07 23.50 -17.33
CA LEU A 483 -16.39 23.08 -16.11
C LEU A 483 -16.37 24.22 -15.09
N ASN A 484 -16.37 23.87 -13.82
CA ASN A 484 -16.21 24.85 -12.75
C ASN A 484 -14.74 25.23 -12.60
N LEU A 485 -14.33 26.28 -13.31
CA LEU A 485 -12.95 26.76 -13.30
C LEU A 485 -12.45 27.24 -11.92
N ARG A 486 -13.33 27.45 -10.95
CA ARG A 486 -12.91 27.74 -9.55
C ARG A 486 -12.47 26.51 -8.79
N ARG A 487 -12.79 25.30 -9.32
CA ARG A 487 -12.52 24.02 -8.64
C ARG A 487 -12.11 22.96 -9.64
N ILE A 488 -11.01 23.18 -10.35
CA ILE A 488 -10.35 22.15 -11.14
C ILE A 488 -9.73 21.14 -10.17
N GLU A 489 -10.03 19.87 -10.34
CA GLU A 489 -9.50 18.81 -9.49
C GLU A 489 -8.23 18.23 -10.07
N ARG A 490 -8.20 18.05 -11.39
CA ARG A 490 -7.13 17.33 -12.07
C ARG A 490 -6.99 17.75 -13.52
N MET A 491 -5.77 17.71 -14.02
CA MET A 491 -5.45 17.73 -15.44
C MET A 491 -4.57 16.53 -15.77
N MET A 492 -4.81 15.88 -16.89
CA MET A 492 -4.00 14.77 -17.41
C MET A 492 -3.57 15.05 -18.83
N VAL A 493 -2.38 14.58 -19.18
CA VAL A 493 -1.91 14.49 -20.56
C VAL A 493 -1.54 13.04 -20.87
N PHE A 494 -1.91 12.53 -22.06
CA PHE A 494 -1.65 11.15 -22.42
C PHE A 494 -1.63 10.92 -23.93
N ILE A 495 -1.02 9.81 -24.34
CA ILE A 495 -1.02 9.32 -25.72
C ILE A 495 -1.96 8.09 -25.78
N PRO A 496 -3.08 8.13 -26.54
CA PRO A 496 -3.95 6.96 -26.66
C PRO A 496 -3.35 5.89 -27.57
N ASN A 497 -3.52 4.63 -27.17
CA ASN A 497 -3.05 3.44 -27.93
C ASN A 497 -1.58 3.54 -28.37
N ASN A 498 -0.72 3.95 -27.44
CA ASN A 498 0.70 4.05 -27.69
C ASN A 498 1.30 2.65 -27.94
N SER A 499 1.87 2.41 -29.11
CA SER A 499 2.40 1.10 -29.51
C SER A 499 3.85 0.88 -29.10
N GLU A 500 4.58 1.96 -28.84
CA GLU A 500 6.01 1.95 -28.51
C GLU A 500 6.35 2.97 -27.44
N ARG A 501 7.58 2.94 -26.95
CA ARG A 501 8.04 3.96 -26.00
C ARG A 501 8.28 5.27 -26.74
N ARG A 502 7.63 6.35 -26.29
CA ARG A 502 7.77 7.69 -26.85
C ARG A 502 8.26 8.69 -25.80
N GLU A 503 9.17 9.55 -26.19
CA GLU A 503 9.65 10.66 -25.39
C GLU A 503 8.94 11.96 -25.78
N LEU A 504 8.62 12.77 -24.81
CA LEU A 504 8.13 14.15 -24.99
C LEU A 504 8.80 15.04 -23.95
N TYR A 505 8.91 16.33 -24.25
CA TYR A 505 9.32 17.34 -23.28
C TYR A 505 8.17 18.32 -23.10
N ILE A 506 7.82 18.58 -21.86
CA ILE A 506 6.68 19.42 -21.50
C ILE A 506 7.20 20.57 -20.64
N ASP A 507 6.77 21.79 -20.94
CA ASP A 507 7.22 22.96 -20.21
C ASP A 507 6.17 24.08 -20.21
N ASN A 508 6.39 25.11 -19.39
CA ASN A 508 5.71 26.39 -19.41
C ASN A 508 4.17 26.29 -19.33
N LEU A 509 3.68 25.49 -18.34
CA LEU A 509 2.24 25.40 -18.08
C LEU A 509 1.77 26.68 -17.37
N ARG A 510 0.87 27.43 -18.00
CA ARG A 510 0.40 28.73 -17.47
C ARG A 510 -1.05 29.04 -17.78
N LEU A 511 -1.59 29.98 -17.06
CA LEU A 511 -2.90 30.60 -17.28
C LEU A 511 -2.70 32.05 -17.72
N GLU A 512 -3.35 32.47 -18.80
CA GLU A 512 -3.34 33.85 -19.31
C GLU A 512 -4.70 34.50 -19.23
#